data_20a05c1a2ec0c7f63c606eafc4549b7e
#
_entry.id   20a05c1a2ec0c7f63c606eafc4549b7e
#
_cell.length_a   1.000
_cell.length_b   1.000
_cell.length_c   1.000
_cell.angle_alpha   90.00
_cell.angle_beta   90.00
_cell.angle_gamma   90.00
#
_symmetry.space_group_name_H-M   'P 1'
#
loop_
_entity.id
_entity.type
_entity.pdbx_description
1 polymer ?
#
loop_
_entity_poly.entity_id
_entity_poly.type
_entity_poly.pdbx_seq_one_letter_code
_entity_poly.pdbx_strand_id
1 'polypeptide(L)'
;MRVRVVSWNVHGCVGTDGKFAPERIAEALRALRPDVAMLQEVGDNRGIHPPIDQATTLAGALGLQCAIGITMPREPYGYGNCTLSRWPIVDSSTVDLSYAGREPRACLRAVVAHDDELRLTTLNVHLGLGASERRYQLGRILEALLADHAVEQVRHHRQLPWLWRWRKVDVDKLATLAEPLVLAGDFNDFPPGPVTRTLRNRLADVGARLAARATWPSARPLLRLDRVYTSRAVAVERVEVARSPLLRVASDHLPIVVDAAVEALAVPLGQEVA
;
A
#
# COMPACT_ATOMS: atom_id res chain seq x y z
N MET A 1 -5.79 16.98 10.14
CA MET A 1 -6.45 15.67 10.46
C MET A 1 -5.47 14.76 11.16
N ARG A 2 -5.88 14.02 12.19
CA ARG A 2 -5.12 12.87 12.67
C ARG A 2 -5.62 11.59 12.01
N VAL A 3 -4.70 10.73 11.59
CA VAL A 3 -5.01 9.47 10.89
C VAL A 3 -4.16 8.33 11.43
N ARG A 4 -4.82 7.19 11.67
CA ARG A 4 -4.13 5.92 11.93
C ARG A 4 -4.16 5.06 10.68
N VAL A 5 -2.99 4.81 10.11
CA VAL A 5 -2.79 3.94 8.95
C VAL A 5 -2.23 2.60 9.42
N VAL A 6 -2.82 1.51 8.94
CA VAL A 6 -2.31 0.15 9.13
C VAL A 6 -1.95 -0.43 7.77
N SER A 7 -0.72 -0.93 7.60
CA SER A 7 -0.32 -1.70 6.42
C SER A 7 -0.06 -3.14 6.83
N TRP A 8 -0.68 -4.11 6.14
CA TRP A 8 -0.60 -5.51 6.53
C TRP A 8 -0.82 -6.47 5.34
N ASN A 9 0.13 -7.33 5.06
CA ASN A 9 -0.07 -8.50 4.23
C ASN A 9 -0.85 -9.54 5.06
N VAL A 10 -2.08 -9.88 4.63
CA VAL A 10 -3.00 -10.74 5.37
C VAL A 10 -2.98 -12.20 4.92
N HIS A 11 -2.10 -12.54 3.97
CA HIS A 11 -1.87 -13.92 3.50
C HIS A 11 -3.16 -14.67 3.15
N GLY A 12 -4.05 -14.03 2.39
CA GLY A 12 -5.36 -14.61 2.00
C GLY A 12 -6.26 -14.96 3.19
N CYS A 13 -6.07 -14.31 4.33
CA CYS A 13 -6.74 -14.64 5.60
C CYS A 13 -6.40 -16.05 6.13
N VAL A 14 -5.28 -16.63 5.71
CA VAL A 14 -4.78 -17.91 6.21
C VAL A 14 -3.71 -17.65 7.26
N GLY A 15 -3.96 -18.12 8.46
CA GLY A 15 -3.03 -17.96 9.58
C GLY A 15 -1.81 -18.88 9.49
N THR A 16 -0.81 -18.62 10.36
CA THR A 16 0.37 -19.49 10.48
C THR A 16 0.04 -20.91 10.99
N ASP A 17 -1.16 -21.11 11.49
CA ASP A 17 -1.75 -22.41 11.85
C ASP A 17 -2.43 -23.12 10.66
N GLY A 18 -2.34 -22.56 9.46
CA GLY A 18 -2.96 -23.08 8.24
C GLY A 18 -4.47 -22.92 8.18
N LYS A 19 -5.11 -22.22 9.13
CA LYS A 19 -6.55 -22.03 9.15
C LYS A 19 -6.95 -20.76 8.40
N PHE A 20 -7.90 -20.90 7.50
CA PHE A 20 -8.59 -19.78 6.88
C PHE A 20 -9.56 -19.16 7.91
N ALA A 21 -9.34 -17.90 8.27
CA ALA A 21 -10.08 -17.22 9.31
C ALA A 21 -10.13 -15.70 9.08
N PRO A 22 -10.94 -15.19 8.12
CA PRO A 22 -11.07 -13.74 7.87
C PRO A 22 -11.62 -12.99 9.09
N GLU A 23 -12.43 -13.64 9.94
CA GLU A 23 -12.89 -13.07 11.21
C GLU A 23 -11.72 -12.75 12.16
N ARG A 24 -10.63 -13.54 12.12
CA ARG A 24 -9.41 -13.30 12.90
C ARG A 24 -8.68 -12.03 12.41
N ILE A 25 -8.65 -11.81 11.09
CA ILE A 25 -8.11 -10.57 10.52
C ILE A 25 -8.98 -9.37 10.92
N ALA A 26 -10.31 -9.51 10.84
CA ALA A 26 -11.24 -8.47 11.27
C ALA A 26 -11.10 -8.13 12.77
N GLU A 27 -10.95 -9.14 13.65
CA GLU A 27 -10.70 -8.95 15.08
C GLU A 27 -9.40 -8.19 15.31
N ALA A 28 -8.33 -8.58 14.64
CA ALA A 28 -7.03 -7.94 14.74
C ALA A 28 -7.10 -6.46 14.28
N LEU A 29 -7.72 -6.19 13.14
CA LEU A 29 -7.91 -4.83 12.64
C LEU A 29 -8.79 -4.00 13.59
N ARG A 30 -9.84 -4.58 14.16
CA ARG A 30 -10.69 -3.89 15.14
C ARG A 30 -9.90 -3.49 16.38
N ALA A 31 -8.99 -4.35 16.85
CA ALA A 31 -8.10 -4.05 17.97
C ALA A 31 -7.08 -2.95 17.63
N LEU A 32 -6.58 -2.90 16.39
CA LEU A 32 -5.66 -1.87 15.91
C LEU A 32 -6.36 -0.53 15.63
N ARG A 33 -7.68 -0.52 15.41
CA ARG A 33 -8.52 0.67 15.16
C ARG A 33 -7.98 1.56 14.04
N PRO A 34 -7.77 1.05 12.81
CA PRO A 34 -7.31 1.88 11.71
C PRO A 34 -8.39 2.87 11.27
N ASP A 35 -7.97 4.08 10.86
CA ASP A 35 -8.77 4.96 10.03
C ASP A 35 -8.66 4.55 8.56
N VAL A 36 -7.45 4.10 8.17
CA VAL A 36 -7.15 3.53 6.85
C VAL A 36 -6.35 2.25 7.02
N ALA A 37 -6.81 1.14 6.43
CA ALA A 37 -6.05 -0.11 6.37
C ALA A 37 -5.68 -0.47 4.92
N MET A 38 -4.39 -0.66 4.67
CA MET A 38 -3.82 -1.02 3.38
C MET A 38 -3.40 -2.49 3.44
N LEU A 39 -4.24 -3.38 2.89
CA LEU A 39 -4.09 -4.83 2.99
C LEU A 39 -3.55 -5.40 1.68
N GLN A 40 -2.63 -6.36 1.77
CA GLN A 40 -2.11 -7.10 0.64
C GLN A 40 -2.55 -8.57 0.74
N GLU A 41 -2.53 -9.27 -0.39
CA GLU A 41 -2.94 -10.67 -0.51
C GLU A 41 -4.40 -10.94 -0.10
N VAL A 42 -5.30 -10.04 -0.42
CA VAL A 42 -6.74 -10.21 -0.16
C VAL A 42 -7.38 -10.99 -1.32
N GLY A 43 -8.25 -11.95 -1.01
CA GLY A 43 -9.02 -12.69 -2.00
C GLY A 43 -8.41 -14.02 -2.45
N ASP A 44 -7.37 -14.55 -1.78
CA ASP A 44 -6.88 -15.88 -2.06
C ASP A 44 -7.84 -16.94 -1.51
N ASN A 45 -8.71 -17.42 -2.37
CA ASN A 45 -9.71 -18.44 -2.05
C ASN A 45 -9.28 -19.87 -2.45
N ARG A 46 -7.99 -20.11 -2.72
CA ARG A 46 -7.51 -21.46 -3.08
C ARG A 46 -7.80 -22.46 -1.96
N GLY A 47 -8.52 -23.51 -2.29
CA GLY A 47 -8.92 -24.54 -1.32
C GLY A 47 -10.06 -24.12 -0.38
N ILE A 48 -10.66 -22.94 -0.54
CA ILE A 48 -11.78 -22.45 0.25
C ILE A 48 -13.09 -22.70 -0.48
N HIS A 49 -14.01 -23.42 0.16
CA HIS A 49 -15.31 -23.76 -0.41
C HIS A 49 -16.43 -23.61 0.65
N PRO A 50 -17.47 -22.79 0.38
CA PRO A 50 -17.57 -21.89 -0.77
C PRO A 50 -16.55 -20.75 -0.69
N PRO A 51 -16.10 -20.19 -1.83
CA PRO A 51 -15.24 -19.03 -1.82
C PRO A 51 -15.98 -17.82 -1.25
N ILE A 52 -15.28 -16.92 -0.60
CA ILE A 52 -15.86 -15.70 -0.03
C ILE A 52 -15.20 -14.45 -0.59
N ASP A 53 -15.96 -13.36 -0.67
CA ASP A 53 -15.42 -12.04 -0.92
C ASP A 53 -14.76 -11.53 0.37
N GLN A 54 -13.45 -11.78 0.49
CA GLN A 54 -12.68 -11.41 1.68
C GLN A 54 -12.68 -9.90 1.90
N ALA A 55 -12.57 -9.10 0.84
CA ALA A 55 -12.51 -7.64 0.95
C ALA A 55 -13.84 -7.07 1.47
N THR A 56 -14.96 -7.45 0.85
CA THR A 56 -16.30 -7.02 1.31
C THR A 56 -16.61 -7.57 2.72
N THR A 57 -16.19 -8.79 3.03
CA THR A 57 -16.36 -9.39 4.36
C THR A 57 -15.62 -8.59 5.42
N LEU A 58 -14.36 -8.22 5.18
CA LEU A 58 -13.56 -7.41 6.12
C LEU A 58 -14.14 -6.00 6.26
N ALA A 59 -14.51 -5.37 5.13
CA ALA A 59 -15.12 -4.04 5.13
C ALA A 59 -16.41 -4.01 5.95
N GLY A 60 -17.32 -4.96 5.71
CA GLY A 60 -18.59 -5.09 6.44
C GLY A 60 -18.40 -5.36 7.93
N ALA A 61 -17.46 -6.26 8.29
CA ALA A 61 -17.16 -6.57 9.69
C ALA A 61 -16.60 -5.37 10.48
N LEU A 62 -15.98 -4.40 9.78
CA LEU A 62 -15.38 -3.22 10.40
C LEU A 62 -16.21 -1.94 10.23
N GLY A 63 -17.26 -1.96 9.38
CA GLY A 63 -18.02 -0.77 9.02
C GLY A 63 -17.21 0.25 8.22
N LEU A 64 -16.28 -0.21 7.36
CA LEU A 64 -15.37 0.61 6.59
C LEU A 64 -15.73 0.57 5.10
N GLN A 65 -15.40 1.63 4.37
CA GLN A 65 -15.43 1.63 2.90
C GLN A 65 -14.27 0.81 2.33
N CYS A 66 -14.41 0.30 1.11
CA CYS A 66 -13.44 -0.57 0.49
C CYS A 66 -13.16 -0.16 -0.95
N ALA A 67 -11.86 -0.11 -1.30
CA ALA A 67 -11.39 -0.12 -2.67
C ALA A 67 -10.52 -1.37 -2.90
N ILE A 68 -10.65 -2.00 -4.07
CA ILE A 68 -9.94 -3.23 -4.43
C ILE A 68 -9.13 -3.01 -5.69
N GLY A 69 -7.86 -3.41 -5.65
CA GLY A 69 -6.98 -3.49 -6.81
C GLY A 69 -6.70 -4.95 -7.13
N ILE A 70 -7.47 -5.52 -8.05
CA ILE A 70 -7.31 -6.92 -8.47
C ILE A 70 -6.04 -7.05 -9.29
N THR A 71 -5.14 -7.95 -8.87
CA THR A 71 -3.92 -8.32 -9.58
C THR A 71 -4.11 -9.57 -10.43
N MET A 72 -4.85 -10.54 -9.90
CA MET A 72 -5.18 -11.78 -10.59
C MET A 72 -6.70 -12.00 -10.56
N PRO A 73 -7.32 -12.17 -11.74
CA PRO A 73 -8.73 -12.50 -11.83
C PRO A 73 -8.92 -13.98 -11.41
N ARG A 74 -9.09 -14.20 -10.12
CA ARG A 74 -9.45 -15.51 -9.56
C ARG A 74 -10.93 -15.52 -9.28
N GLU A 75 -11.66 -16.34 -10.00
CA GLU A 75 -13.11 -16.45 -9.82
C GLU A 75 -13.44 -16.98 -8.40
N PRO A 76 -14.53 -16.47 -7.78
CA PRO A 76 -15.43 -15.42 -8.31
C PRO A 76 -15.03 -13.98 -7.90
N TYR A 77 -14.05 -13.74 -7.01
CA TYR A 77 -13.84 -12.44 -6.38
C TYR A 77 -12.52 -11.73 -6.73
N GLY A 78 -11.58 -12.46 -7.36
CA GLY A 78 -10.23 -11.93 -7.64
C GLY A 78 -9.31 -11.92 -6.42
N TYR A 79 -8.02 -11.67 -6.67
CA TYR A 79 -6.97 -11.58 -5.66
C TYR A 79 -6.14 -10.32 -5.89
N GLY A 80 -5.81 -9.62 -4.81
CA GLY A 80 -5.01 -8.40 -4.94
C GLY A 80 -4.84 -7.62 -3.65
N ASN A 81 -4.79 -6.30 -3.80
CA ASN A 81 -4.68 -5.36 -2.69
C ASN A 81 -6.04 -4.76 -2.36
N CYS A 82 -6.28 -4.47 -1.09
CA CYS A 82 -7.49 -3.83 -0.62
C CYS A 82 -7.13 -2.65 0.29
N THR A 83 -7.78 -1.51 0.08
CA THR A 83 -7.70 -0.37 0.99
C THR A 83 -9.06 -0.16 1.64
N LEU A 84 -9.10 -0.27 2.97
CA LEU A 84 -10.28 0.00 3.78
C LEU A 84 -10.14 1.40 4.39
N SER A 85 -11.24 2.15 4.48
CA SER A 85 -11.24 3.51 5.03
C SER A 85 -12.48 3.80 5.85
N ARG A 86 -12.30 4.49 6.98
CA ARG A 86 -13.39 5.07 7.78
C ARG A 86 -14.09 6.20 7.02
N TRP A 87 -13.35 6.91 6.18
CA TRP A 87 -13.85 8.05 5.40
C TRP A 87 -14.15 7.64 3.95
N PRO A 88 -14.91 8.45 3.22
CA PRO A 88 -15.18 8.17 1.82
C PRO A 88 -13.90 7.98 0.99
N ILE A 89 -13.90 6.94 0.16
CA ILE A 89 -12.92 6.75 -0.90
C ILE A 89 -13.52 7.42 -2.15
N VAL A 90 -13.03 8.62 -2.47
CA VAL A 90 -13.60 9.46 -3.54
C VAL A 90 -13.02 9.17 -4.91
N ASP A 91 -11.88 8.50 -4.97
CA ASP A 91 -11.26 8.04 -6.21
C ASP A 91 -10.39 6.81 -5.94
N SER A 92 -10.35 5.89 -6.90
CA SER A 92 -9.44 4.75 -6.86
C SER A 92 -9.08 4.25 -8.25
N SER A 93 -7.84 3.80 -8.38
CA SER A 93 -7.34 3.22 -9.63
C SER A 93 -6.29 2.15 -9.34
N THR A 94 -6.12 1.24 -10.29
CA THR A 94 -5.13 0.16 -10.20
C THR A 94 -4.07 0.36 -11.26
N VAL A 95 -2.81 0.47 -10.81
CA VAL A 95 -1.64 0.53 -11.69
C VAL A 95 -1.09 -0.88 -11.85
N ASP A 96 -1.08 -1.37 -13.08
CA ASP A 96 -0.48 -2.67 -13.40
C ASP A 96 1.05 -2.61 -13.23
N LEU A 97 1.56 -3.46 -12.34
CA LEU A 97 2.98 -3.63 -12.04
C LEU A 97 3.52 -4.97 -12.56
N SER A 98 2.75 -5.71 -13.34
CA SER A 98 3.12 -7.04 -13.80
C SER A 98 4.41 -7.03 -14.61
N TYR A 99 5.32 -7.94 -14.28
CA TYR A 99 6.60 -8.14 -14.95
C TYR A 99 6.56 -9.46 -15.72
N ALA A 100 7.06 -9.46 -16.95
CA ALA A 100 6.99 -10.63 -17.83
C ALA A 100 7.58 -11.88 -17.18
N GLY A 101 6.85 -13.00 -17.20
CA GLY A 101 7.25 -14.27 -16.63
C GLY A 101 7.26 -14.34 -15.10
N ARG A 102 6.62 -13.38 -14.43
CA ARG A 102 6.45 -13.33 -12.97
C ARG A 102 4.98 -13.28 -12.60
N GLU A 103 4.70 -13.51 -11.32
CA GLU A 103 3.36 -13.37 -10.78
C GLU A 103 2.87 -11.92 -10.96
N PRO A 104 1.64 -11.70 -11.44
CA PRO A 104 1.07 -10.36 -11.58
C PRO A 104 1.10 -9.59 -10.27
N ARG A 105 1.41 -8.30 -10.35
CA ARG A 105 1.43 -7.35 -9.23
C ARG A 105 0.71 -6.07 -9.61
N ALA A 106 0.18 -5.37 -8.62
CA ALA A 106 -0.44 -4.07 -8.82
C ALA A 106 -0.17 -3.12 -7.66
N CYS A 107 -0.30 -1.84 -7.94
CA CYS A 107 -0.45 -0.80 -6.93
C CYS A 107 -1.91 -0.34 -6.96
N LEU A 108 -2.59 -0.42 -5.83
CA LEU A 108 -3.90 0.20 -5.64
C LEU A 108 -3.69 1.62 -5.13
N ARG A 109 -4.02 2.60 -5.96
CA ARG A 109 -4.17 4.00 -5.55
C ARG A 109 -5.58 4.21 -5.04
N ALA A 110 -5.74 4.87 -3.90
CA ALA A 110 -7.02 5.34 -3.40
C ALA A 110 -6.87 6.73 -2.80
N VAL A 111 -7.86 7.59 -3.03
CA VAL A 111 -7.94 8.93 -2.44
C VAL A 111 -9.05 8.91 -1.40
N VAL A 112 -8.66 9.11 -0.17
CA VAL A 112 -9.55 9.17 0.99
C VAL A 112 -9.83 10.64 1.31
N ALA A 113 -11.10 11.03 1.39
CA ALA A 113 -11.53 12.38 1.75
C ALA A 113 -12.03 12.41 3.19
N HIS A 114 -11.33 13.15 4.06
CA HIS A 114 -11.80 13.40 5.44
C HIS A 114 -12.93 14.43 5.44
N ASP A 115 -12.78 15.48 4.61
CA ASP A 115 -13.69 16.56 4.36
C ASP A 115 -13.46 17.12 2.95
N ASP A 116 -14.04 18.27 2.64
CA ASP A 116 -13.92 18.88 1.31
C ASP A 116 -12.51 19.38 0.99
N GLU A 117 -11.73 19.73 2.02
CA GLU A 117 -10.41 20.35 1.87
C GLU A 117 -9.26 19.33 2.05
N LEU A 118 -9.46 18.29 2.86
CA LEU A 118 -8.38 17.38 3.26
C LEU A 118 -8.53 16.00 2.65
N ARG A 119 -7.60 15.66 1.78
CA ARG A 119 -7.50 14.36 1.10
C ARG A 119 -6.19 13.69 1.42
N LEU A 120 -6.22 12.37 1.54
CA LEU A 120 -5.05 11.53 1.69
C LEU A 120 -4.98 10.54 0.52
N THR A 121 -3.93 10.63 -0.27
CA THR A 121 -3.64 9.64 -1.31
C THR A 121 -2.89 8.46 -0.68
N THR A 122 -3.40 7.26 -0.90
CA THR A 122 -2.76 6.01 -0.49
C THR A 122 -2.32 5.20 -1.69
N LEU A 123 -1.13 4.62 -1.63
CA LEU A 123 -0.59 3.69 -2.62
C LEU A 123 -0.28 2.37 -1.92
N ASN A 124 -1.16 1.41 -2.11
CA ASN A 124 -1.06 0.09 -1.51
C ASN A 124 -0.38 -0.86 -2.50
N VAL A 125 0.81 -1.36 -2.15
CA VAL A 125 1.64 -2.17 -3.03
C VAL A 125 1.95 -3.54 -2.46
N HIS A 126 2.05 -4.53 -3.34
CA HIS A 126 2.73 -5.79 -3.09
C HIS A 126 3.71 -6.03 -4.24
N LEU A 127 5.01 -5.87 -3.98
CA LEU A 127 6.04 -5.97 -5.01
C LEU A 127 6.53 -7.40 -5.17
N GLY A 128 7.17 -7.65 -6.31
CA GLY A 128 7.71 -8.97 -6.64
C GLY A 128 9.01 -9.32 -5.92
N LEU A 129 9.40 -10.60 -6.00
CA LEU A 129 10.56 -11.14 -5.30
C LEU A 129 11.90 -10.79 -5.97
N GLY A 130 11.89 -10.50 -7.27
CA GLY A 130 13.09 -10.23 -8.06
C GLY A 130 13.55 -8.77 -7.99
N ALA A 131 14.84 -8.50 -7.88
CA ALA A 131 15.36 -7.13 -7.80
C ALA A 131 15.13 -6.32 -9.10
N SER A 132 15.21 -6.94 -10.28
CA SER A 132 14.90 -6.31 -11.58
C SER A 132 13.41 -6.06 -11.73
N GLU A 133 12.60 -7.00 -11.29
CA GLU A 133 11.14 -6.90 -11.22
C GLU A 133 10.72 -5.71 -10.35
N ARG A 134 11.21 -5.64 -9.10
CA ARG A 134 10.91 -4.52 -8.21
C ARG A 134 11.35 -3.16 -8.75
N ARG A 135 12.47 -3.12 -9.47
CA ARG A 135 12.93 -1.91 -10.15
C ARG A 135 11.95 -1.43 -11.22
N TYR A 136 11.48 -2.34 -12.06
CA TYR A 136 10.46 -2.07 -13.07
C TYR A 136 9.17 -1.56 -12.40
N GLN A 137 8.72 -2.26 -11.37
CA GLN A 137 7.51 -1.94 -10.61
C GLN A 137 7.57 -0.54 -9.99
N LEU A 138 8.72 -0.17 -9.40
CA LEU A 138 8.93 1.19 -8.92
C LEU A 138 8.79 2.23 -10.04
N GLY A 139 9.38 1.97 -11.21
CA GLY A 139 9.22 2.86 -12.36
C GLY A 139 7.76 3.10 -12.72
N ARG A 140 6.94 2.05 -12.74
CA ARG A 140 5.49 2.13 -13.03
C ARG A 140 4.72 2.95 -11.97
N ILE A 141 5.05 2.76 -10.69
CA ILE A 141 4.45 3.54 -9.60
C ILE A 141 4.77 5.02 -9.75
N LEU A 142 6.03 5.34 -10.03
CA LEU A 142 6.49 6.71 -10.20
C LEU A 142 5.84 7.39 -11.42
N GLU A 143 5.70 6.67 -12.53
CA GLU A 143 5.01 7.18 -13.71
C GLU A 143 3.55 7.51 -13.41
N ALA A 144 2.84 6.63 -12.72
CA ALA A 144 1.44 6.85 -12.37
C ALA A 144 1.27 8.07 -11.43
N LEU A 145 2.14 8.21 -10.42
CA LEU A 145 2.13 9.36 -9.52
C LEU A 145 2.39 10.69 -10.23
N LEU A 146 3.26 10.69 -11.23
CA LEU A 146 3.63 11.90 -11.95
C LEU A 146 2.67 12.21 -13.10
N ALA A 147 1.93 11.22 -13.63
CA ALA A 147 0.91 11.42 -14.65
C ALA A 147 -0.32 12.16 -14.10
N ASP A 148 -0.67 11.96 -12.84
CA ASP A 148 -1.77 12.69 -12.18
C ASP A 148 -1.49 14.20 -12.04
N HIS A 149 -0.22 14.61 -12.12
CA HIS A 149 0.21 16.00 -12.11
C HIS A 149 0.48 16.61 -13.49
N ALA A 150 0.43 15.80 -14.54
CA ALA A 150 0.55 16.24 -15.92
C ALA A 150 -0.70 15.77 -16.66
N VAL A 151 -1.69 16.67 -16.83
CA VAL A 151 -2.81 16.44 -17.74
C VAL A 151 -2.23 16.30 -19.15
N GLU A 152 -1.89 15.07 -19.54
CA GLU A 152 -1.98 14.65 -20.95
C GLU A 152 -1.66 13.15 -21.09
N GLN A 153 -2.61 12.46 -21.66
CA GLN A 153 -2.68 11.15 -22.29
C GLN A 153 -1.38 10.32 -22.37
N VAL A 154 -1.24 9.33 -21.53
CA VAL A 154 -0.40 8.16 -21.84
C VAL A 154 -1.30 7.06 -22.41
N ARG A 155 -1.40 7.01 -23.72
CA ARG A 155 -1.98 5.89 -24.47
C ARG A 155 -1.17 4.63 -24.17
N HIS A 156 -1.89 3.53 -23.92
CA HIS A 156 -1.36 2.18 -23.79
C HIS A 156 -0.34 1.85 -24.89
N HIS A 157 0.92 1.79 -24.54
CA HIS A 157 1.92 1.13 -25.38
C HIS A 157 2.32 -0.19 -24.71
N ARG A 158 1.79 -1.30 -25.27
CA ARG A 158 2.43 -2.61 -25.17
C ARG A 158 3.83 -2.48 -25.77
N GLN A 159 4.87 -2.41 -24.95
CA GLN A 159 6.24 -2.46 -25.43
C GLN A 159 7.20 -3.21 -24.53
N LEU A 160 8.16 -3.84 -25.19
CA LEU A 160 9.16 -4.81 -24.81
C LEU A 160 9.98 -4.48 -23.55
N PRO A 161 10.15 -5.42 -22.60
CA PRO A 161 10.68 -5.19 -21.26
C PRO A 161 12.15 -4.76 -21.16
N TRP A 162 12.95 -4.92 -22.22
CA TRP A 162 14.40 -4.68 -22.17
C TRP A 162 14.84 -3.30 -22.66
N LEU A 163 13.93 -2.49 -23.22
CA LEU A 163 14.22 -1.15 -23.73
C LEU A 163 13.96 -0.01 -22.74
N TRP A 164 13.59 -0.32 -21.50
CA TRP A 164 13.43 0.68 -20.46
C TRP A 164 14.80 1.17 -19.94
N ARG A 165 15.45 1.94 -20.78
CA ARG A 165 16.41 2.93 -20.30
C ARG A 165 15.60 3.92 -19.47
N TRP A 166 16.02 4.12 -18.24
CA TRP A 166 15.59 5.13 -17.28
C TRP A 166 15.60 6.54 -17.88
N ARG A 167 14.83 6.78 -18.92
CA ARG A 167 14.69 8.08 -19.55
C ARG A 167 13.60 8.84 -18.81
N LYS A 168 14.06 9.55 -17.75
CA LYS A 168 13.42 10.77 -17.25
C LYS A 168 12.02 10.63 -16.65
N VAL A 169 11.78 9.65 -15.77
CA VAL A 169 10.89 9.96 -14.66
C VAL A 169 11.69 10.91 -13.77
N ASP A 170 11.26 12.15 -13.70
CA ASP A 170 11.89 13.15 -12.83
C ASP A 170 11.56 12.80 -11.39
N VAL A 171 12.36 11.89 -10.85
CA VAL A 171 12.16 11.33 -9.49
C VAL A 171 12.27 12.44 -8.44
N ASP A 172 12.85 13.59 -8.78
CA ASP A 172 12.97 14.73 -7.87
C ASP A 172 11.62 15.39 -7.63
N LYS A 173 10.67 15.25 -8.56
CA LYS A 173 9.27 15.66 -8.34
C LYS A 173 8.58 14.94 -7.18
N LEU A 174 8.97 13.71 -6.82
CA LEU A 174 8.45 13.06 -5.61
C LEU A 174 8.76 13.82 -4.33
N ALA A 175 9.94 14.45 -4.27
CA ALA A 175 10.33 15.25 -3.10
C ALA A 175 9.54 16.57 -3.00
N THR A 176 8.95 17.01 -4.11
CA THR A 176 8.13 18.22 -4.20
C THR A 176 6.64 17.93 -4.18
N LEU A 177 6.22 16.65 -4.03
CA LEU A 177 4.81 16.31 -3.84
C LEU A 177 4.29 17.02 -2.59
N ALA A 178 3.51 18.05 -2.84
CA ALA A 178 2.86 18.84 -1.83
C ALA A 178 1.68 18.09 -1.21
N GLU A 179 1.14 17.08 -1.90
CA GLU A 179 -0.04 16.34 -1.46
C GLU A 179 0.26 15.33 -0.36
N PRO A 180 -0.67 15.17 0.60
CA PRO A 180 -0.57 14.12 1.60
C PRO A 180 -0.59 12.73 0.92
N LEU A 181 0.53 12.00 1.03
CA LEU A 181 0.72 10.69 0.42
C LEU A 181 1.26 9.68 1.43
N VAL A 182 0.66 8.50 1.44
CA VAL A 182 1.17 7.29 2.11
C VAL A 182 1.36 6.19 1.06
N LEU A 183 2.61 5.75 0.87
CA LEU A 183 2.95 4.58 0.07
C LEU A 183 3.33 3.46 1.05
N ALA A 184 2.55 2.38 1.08
CA ALA A 184 2.77 1.29 2.02
C ALA A 184 2.47 -0.08 1.42
N GLY A 185 3.00 -1.13 2.03
CA GLY A 185 2.75 -2.51 1.65
C GLY A 185 3.95 -3.44 1.85
N ASP A 186 3.85 -4.61 1.22
CA ASP A 186 4.93 -5.59 1.13
C ASP A 186 5.83 -5.27 -0.07
N PHE A 187 7.03 -4.81 0.25
CA PHE A 187 8.02 -4.44 -0.77
C PHE A 187 8.91 -5.60 -1.19
N ASN A 188 8.92 -6.71 -0.45
CA ASN A 188 9.81 -7.85 -0.70
C ASN A 188 11.29 -7.45 -0.90
N ASP A 189 11.71 -6.28 -0.36
CA ASP A 189 13.02 -5.68 -0.62
C ASP A 189 13.96 -5.86 0.58
N PHE A 190 14.50 -7.09 0.70
CA PHE A 190 15.49 -7.43 1.71
C PHE A 190 16.64 -8.26 1.09
N PRO A 191 17.93 -7.88 1.37
CA PRO A 191 18.35 -6.64 2.04
C PRO A 191 17.94 -5.40 1.24
N PRO A 192 17.90 -4.19 1.87
CA PRO A 192 17.43 -2.97 1.21
C PRO A 192 18.12 -2.73 -0.13
N GLY A 193 17.35 -2.82 -1.22
CA GLY A 193 17.82 -2.73 -2.58
C GLY A 193 17.68 -1.32 -3.19
N PRO A 194 17.78 -1.20 -4.53
CA PRO A 194 17.64 0.07 -5.24
C PRO A 194 16.29 0.76 -5.00
N VAL A 195 15.20 -0.01 -4.86
CA VAL A 195 13.85 0.52 -4.60
C VAL A 195 13.83 1.29 -3.27
N THR A 196 14.26 0.63 -2.20
CA THR A 196 14.35 1.25 -0.86
C THR A 196 15.24 2.49 -0.89
N ARG A 197 16.39 2.45 -1.55
CA ARG A 197 17.30 3.61 -1.66
C ARG A 197 16.67 4.77 -2.40
N THR A 198 16.01 4.50 -3.52
CA THR A 198 15.34 5.54 -4.33
C THR A 198 14.23 6.21 -3.54
N LEU A 199 13.37 5.43 -2.87
CA LEU A 199 12.26 5.98 -2.08
C LEU A 199 12.75 6.79 -0.87
N ARG A 200 13.75 6.32 -0.13
CA ARG A 200 14.34 7.04 1.02
C ARG A 200 14.92 8.40 0.69
N ASN A 201 15.36 8.59 -0.52
CA ASN A 201 15.91 9.88 -0.93
C ASN A 201 14.81 10.93 -1.16
N ARG A 202 13.52 10.56 -1.20
CA ARG A 202 12.41 11.41 -1.62
C ARG A 202 11.21 11.40 -0.68
N LEU A 203 10.99 10.29 -0.01
CA LEU A 203 9.92 10.09 0.96
C LEU A 203 10.52 9.69 2.31
N ALA A 204 9.81 10.00 3.39
CA ALA A 204 10.22 9.54 4.71
C ALA A 204 9.96 8.03 4.87
N ASP A 205 11.00 7.22 5.06
CA ASP A 205 10.87 5.81 5.46
C ASP A 205 10.54 5.75 6.95
N VAL A 206 9.26 5.66 7.26
CA VAL A 206 8.69 5.86 8.59
C VAL A 206 9.23 4.88 9.62
N GLY A 207 9.41 3.63 9.25
CA GLY A 207 9.89 2.58 10.16
C GLY A 207 11.41 2.36 10.16
N ALA A 208 12.20 3.21 9.48
CA ALA A 208 13.63 2.94 9.28
C ALA A 208 14.44 2.91 10.58
N ARG A 209 14.04 3.69 11.57
CA ARG A 209 14.73 3.86 12.86
C ARG A 209 14.18 2.98 13.98
N LEU A 210 13.13 2.18 13.72
CA LEU A 210 12.62 1.25 14.74
C LEU A 210 13.64 0.17 15.05
N ALA A 211 13.89 -0.09 16.33
CA ALA A 211 14.73 -1.20 16.78
C ALA A 211 14.10 -2.55 16.37
N ALA A 212 12.79 -2.71 16.55
CA ALA A 212 12.02 -3.92 16.24
C ALA A 212 11.19 -3.75 14.95
N ARG A 213 11.86 -3.55 13.81
CA ARG A 213 11.26 -3.23 12.51
C ARG A 213 10.97 -4.41 11.58
N ALA A 214 11.39 -5.63 11.97
CA ALA A 214 11.11 -6.82 11.19
C ALA A 214 9.62 -7.20 11.26
N THR A 215 9.04 -7.57 10.12
CA THR A 215 7.63 -7.91 9.97
C THR A 215 7.42 -9.39 9.63
N TRP A 216 8.41 -10.06 9.05
CA TRP A 216 8.32 -11.43 8.59
C TRP A 216 9.48 -12.32 9.09
N PRO A 217 9.25 -13.61 9.38
CA PRO A 217 7.93 -14.22 9.59
C PRO A 217 7.32 -13.77 10.94
N SER A 218 6.00 -13.68 11.03
CA SER A 218 5.29 -13.11 12.21
C SER A 218 5.63 -13.81 13.52
N ALA A 219 5.86 -15.13 13.50
CA ALA A 219 6.21 -15.92 14.67
C ALA A 219 7.56 -15.51 15.28
N ARG A 220 8.59 -15.27 14.42
CA ARG A 220 9.94 -14.80 14.80
C ARG A 220 10.41 -13.77 13.76
N PRO A 221 10.04 -12.50 13.89
CA PRO A 221 10.33 -11.50 12.87
C PRO A 221 11.83 -11.26 12.70
N LEU A 222 12.33 -11.54 11.49
CA LEU A 222 13.74 -11.42 11.12
C LEU A 222 13.93 -10.42 9.96
N LEU A 223 12.99 -10.39 8.99
CA LEU A 223 13.10 -9.59 7.79
C LEU A 223 12.11 -8.42 7.84
N ARG A 224 12.56 -7.25 7.38
CA ARG A 224 11.71 -6.08 7.15
C ARG A 224 11.28 -6.08 5.69
N LEU A 225 10.22 -6.79 5.36
CA LEU A 225 9.63 -6.84 4.02
C LEU A 225 8.64 -5.70 3.79
N ASP A 226 7.82 -5.43 4.82
CA ASP A 226 6.82 -4.38 4.80
C ASP A 226 7.42 -3.02 5.13
N ARG A 227 6.93 -1.98 4.46
CA ARG A 227 7.41 -0.60 4.61
C ARG A 227 6.26 0.39 4.49
N VAL A 228 6.47 1.55 5.11
CA VAL A 228 5.61 2.72 4.95
C VAL A 228 6.50 3.91 4.64
N TYR A 229 6.14 4.64 3.59
CA TYR A 229 6.76 5.88 3.17
C TYR A 229 5.71 6.98 3.15
N THR A 230 6.07 8.19 3.56
CA THR A 230 5.17 9.33 3.58
C THR A 230 5.76 10.53 2.86
N SER A 231 4.90 11.35 2.25
CA SER A 231 5.28 12.69 1.79
C SER A 231 5.48 13.62 3.00
N ARG A 232 6.03 14.82 2.74
CA ARG A 232 6.28 15.84 3.78
C ARG A 232 5.00 16.38 4.42
N ALA A 233 3.87 16.33 3.70
CA ALA A 233 2.57 16.74 4.20
C ALA A 233 1.96 15.77 5.24
N VAL A 234 2.62 14.64 5.50
CA VAL A 234 2.20 13.65 6.51
C VAL A 234 3.22 13.66 7.64
N ALA A 235 2.91 14.34 8.73
CA ALA A 235 3.75 14.40 9.92
C ALA A 235 3.51 13.17 10.81
N VAL A 236 4.47 12.24 10.82
CA VAL A 236 4.36 11.00 11.59
C VAL A 236 4.62 11.26 13.06
N GLU A 237 3.64 10.95 13.90
CA GLU A 237 3.71 11.10 15.36
C GLU A 237 4.20 9.81 16.03
N ARG A 238 3.75 8.65 15.55
CA ARG A 238 4.11 7.33 16.08
C ARG A 238 4.18 6.29 14.97
N VAL A 239 5.09 5.34 15.12
CA VAL A 239 5.15 4.15 14.27
C VAL A 239 5.52 2.93 15.11
N GLU A 240 4.90 1.80 14.82
CA GLU A 240 5.25 0.52 15.42
C GLU A 240 4.98 -0.65 14.47
N VAL A 241 5.71 -1.75 14.66
CA VAL A 241 5.32 -3.08 14.19
C VAL A 241 4.51 -3.70 15.31
N ALA A 242 3.19 -3.77 15.13
CA ALA A 242 2.30 -4.25 16.17
C ALA A 242 2.47 -5.77 16.40
N ARG A 243 2.44 -6.17 17.67
CA ARG A 243 2.70 -7.55 18.10
C ARG A 243 1.73 -7.95 19.19
N SER A 244 1.04 -9.07 18.96
CA SER A 244 0.21 -9.75 19.95
C SER A 244 0.17 -11.23 19.63
N PRO A 245 -0.30 -12.11 20.52
CA PRO A 245 -0.54 -13.51 20.19
C PRO A 245 -1.46 -13.68 18.97
N LEU A 246 -2.52 -12.87 18.87
CA LEU A 246 -3.45 -12.87 17.75
C LEU A 246 -2.74 -12.54 16.44
N LEU A 247 -1.98 -11.44 16.39
CA LEU A 247 -1.27 -10.98 15.18
C LEU A 247 -0.22 -11.99 14.69
N ARG A 248 0.42 -12.71 15.61
CA ARG A 248 1.42 -13.73 15.23
C ARG A 248 0.81 -14.95 14.56
N VAL A 249 -0.47 -15.21 14.80
CA VAL A 249 -1.18 -16.37 14.24
C VAL A 249 -2.03 -15.96 13.04
N ALA A 250 -2.51 -14.71 13.00
CA ALA A 250 -3.47 -14.24 11.99
C ALA A 250 -2.91 -14.19 10.57
N SER A 251 -1.63 -13.88 10.41
CA SER A 251 -0.90 -13.86 9.14
C SER A 251 0.56 -14.23 9.39
N ASP A 252 1.30 -14.61 8.35
CA ASP A 252 2.75 -14.78 8.40
C ASP A 252 3.52 -13.45 8.40
N HIS A 253 2.85 -12.31 8.17
CA HIS A 253 3.37 -10.96 8.37
C HIS A 253 2.79 -10.28 9.60
N LEU A 254 3.55 -9.34 10.19
CA LEU A 254 3.09 -8.43 11.23
C LEU A 254 2.71 -7.07 10.65
N PRO A 255 1.61 -6.45 11.11
CA PRO A 255 1.19 -5.14 10.62
C PRO A 255 2.11 -4.01 11.09
N ILE A 256 2.28 -3.01 10.24
CA ILE A 256 2.85 -1.71 10.60
C ILE A 256 1.70 -0.76 10.90
N VAL A 257 1.76 -0.10 12.05
CA VAL A 257 0.80 0.92 12.50
C VAL A 257 1.49 2.26 12.53
N VAL A 258 0.87 3.26 11.91
CA VAL A 258 1.37 4.63 11.84
C VAL A 258 0.28 5.59 12.31
N ASP A 259 0.56 6.38 13.35
CA ASP A 259 -0.25 7.54 13.72
C ASP A 259 0.43 8.79 13.14
N ALA A 260 -0.33 9.60 12.42
CA ALA A 260 0.18 10.78 11.76
C ALA A 260 -0.82 11.94 11.79
N ALA A 261 -0.28 13.16 11.73
CA ALA A 261 -1.04 14.35 11.40
C ALA A 261 -0.89 14.64 9.90
N VAL A 262 -2.02 14.93 9.26
CA VAL A 262 -2.08 15.35 7.87
C VAL A 262 -2.59 16.78 7.86
N GLU A 263 -1.82 17.68 7.25
CA GLU A 263 -2.17 19.09 7.12
C GLU A 263 -2.78 19.35 5.75
N ALA A 264 -3.81 20.18 5.69
CA ALA A 264 -4.28 20.73 4.43
C ALA A 264 -3.17 21.62 3.87
N LEU A 265 -2.78 21.39 2.62
CA LEU A 265 -1.88 22.33 1.96
C LEU A 265 -2.61 23.62 1.75
N ALA A 266 -2.05 24.71 2.27
CA ALA A 266 -2.43 26.03 1.83
C ALA A 266 -2.14 26.11 0.32
N VAL A 267 -3.18 26.02 -0.50
CA VAL A 267 -3.08 26.38 -1.92
C VAL A 267 -2.65 27.84 -1.93
N PRO A 268 -1.51 28.21 -2.53
CA PRO A 268 -1.18 29.62 -2.69
C PRO A 268 -2.34 30.22 -3.50
N LEU A 269 -3.13 31.10 -2.88
CA LEU A 269 -4.12 31.89 -3.58
C LEU A 269 -3.40 32.54 -4.77
N GLY A 270 -3.88 32.25 -5.97
CA GLY A 270 -3.26 32.63 -7.22
C GLY A 270 -2.78 34.07 -7.20
N GLN A 271 -1.55 34.27 -7.68
CA GLN A 271 -1.18 35.58 -8.21
C GLN A 271 -2.15 35.86 -9.35
N GLU A 272 -3.09 36.77 -9.11
CA GLU A 272 -3.82 37.42 -10.19
C GLU A 272 -2.76 37.97 -11.16
N VAL A 273 -2.73 37.39 -12.34
CA VAL A 273 -1.97 37.95 -13.46
C VAL A 273 -2.70 39.21 -13.88
N ALA A 274 -2.13 40.35 -13.54
CA ALA A 274 -2.52 41.65 -14.02
C ALA A 274 -2.11 41.82 -15.50
#